data_74fc2ceee596c2ad15fbf4c6f03cd2ae
#
_entry.id   74fc2ceee596c2ad15fbf4c6f03cd2ae
#
_cell.length_a   1.000
_cell.length_b   1.000
_cell.length_c   1.000
_cell.angle_alpha   90.00
_cell.angle_beta   90.00
_cell.angle_gamma   90.00
#
_symmetry.space_group_name_H-M   'P 1'
#
loop_
_entity.id
_entity.type
_entity.pdbx_description
1 polymer ?
#
loop_
_entity_poly.entity_id
_entity_poly.type
_entity_poly.pdbx_seq_one_letter_code
_entity_poly.pdbx_strand_id
1 'polypeptide(L)'
;MAQNKNKTLQIVVRCIIAVLLCAVLYTAVFFVAVKIQNPNAVPMPFGFGASLVLSGSMEPEISTDDLVFVKKPGKLQVGDVVLYNTGGSCVLHRITKIDGDIITTKGDANNTEDKPFSKSAVLGVYIGKIPSGGKIIRFVTNPPFVMAVVFLLMAAAVIWMFVEDHRERKKLDSIKAEIESIKAENEELRKKL
;
A
#
# COMPACT_ATOMS: atom_id res chain seq x y z
N MET A 1 -24.99 -28.07 -14.94
CA MET A 1 -24.55 -27.51 -13.63
C MET A 1 -23.15 -26.90 -13.64
N ALA A 2 -22.17 -27.44 -14.34
CA ALA A 2 -20.78 -26.94 -14.37
C ALA A 2 -20.63 -25.53 -15.02
N GLN A 3 -21.41 -25.21 -16.04
CA GLN A 3 -21.33 -23.95 -16.78
C GLN A 3 -21.78 -22.72 -15.93
N ASN A 4 -22.71 -22.94 -15.00
CA ASN A 4 -23.17 -21.87 -14.09
C ASN A 4 -22.12 -21.55 -12.99
N LYS A 5 -21.38 -22.58 -12.51
CA LYS A 5 -20.30 -22.39 -11.53
C LYS A 5 -19.16 -21.51 -12.05
N ASN A 6 -18.78 -21.65 -13.32
CA ASN A 6 -17.70 -20.86 -13.91
C ASN A 6 -18.10 -19.37 -14.07
N LYS A 7 -19.34 -19.10 -14.49
CA LYS A 7 -19.83 -17.71 -14.57
C LYS A 7 -19.90 -17.03 -13.20
N THR A 8 -20.38 -17.74 -12.18
CA THR A 8 -20.43 -17.24 -10.81
C THR A 8 -19.01 -16.97 -10.28
N LEU A 9 -18.07 -17.88 -10.52
CA LEU A 9 -16.67 -17.68 -10.13
C LEU A 9 -16.04 -16.45 -10.80
N GLN A 10 -16.28 -16.24 -12.09
CA GLN A 10 -15.79 -15.07 -12.82
C GLN A 10 -16.38 -13.76 -12.27
N ILE A 11 -17.66 -13.72 -11.95
CA ILE A 11 -18.30 -12.56 -11.33
C ILE A 11 -17.68 -12.27 -9.97
N VAL A 12 -17.50 -13.30 -9.12
CA VAL A 12 -16.89 -13.15 -7.80
C VAL A 12 -15.46 -12.61 -7.93
N VAL A 13 -14.65 -13.16 -8.83
CA VAL A 13 -13.27 -12.68 -9.05
C VAL A 13 -13.26 -11.22 -9.52
N ARG A 14 -14.14 -10.83 -10.46
CA ARG A 14 -14.26 -9.43 -10.91
C ARG A 14 -14.67 -8.50 -9.77
N CYS A 15 -15.62 -8.90 -8.93
CA CYS A 15 -16.02 -8.13 -7.75
C CYS A 15 -14.86 -7.97 -6.76
N ILE A 16 -14.10 -9.03 -6.49
CA ILE A 16 -12.92 -8.97 -5.61
C ILE A 16 -11.87 -8.00 -6.17
N ILE A 17 -11.57 -8.09 -7.46
CA ILE A 17 -10.63 -7.18 -8.13
C ILE A 17 -11.11 -5.73 -8.05
N ALA A 18 -12.39 -5.47 -8.31
CA ALA A 18 -12.98 -4.13 -8.21
C ALA A 18 -12.88 -3.56 -6.79
N VAL A 19 -13.19 -4.37 -5.76
CA VAL A 19 -13.07 -3.97 -4.36
C VAL A 19 -11.61 -3.65 -3.99
N LEU A 20 -10.65 -4.48 -4.43
CA LEU A 20 -9.22 -4.23 -4.20
C LEU A 20 -8.76 -2.95 -4.90
N LEU A 21 -9.18 -2.70 -6.13
CA LEU A 21 -8.86 -1.46 -6.85
C LEU A 21 -9.45 -0.24 -6.16
N CYS A 22 -10.70 -0.31 -5.70
CA CYS A 22 -11.32 0.77 -4.92
C CYS A 22 -10.57 1.03 -3.61
N ALA A 23 -10.14 -0.01 -2.90
CA ALA A 23 -9.36 0.12 -1.67
C ALA A 23 -7.99 0.78 -1.93
N VAL A 24 -7.30 0.40 -3.01
CA VAL A 24 -6.02 1.01 -3.42
C VAL A 24 -6.22 2.48 -3.81
N LEU A 25 -7.25 2.80 -4.59
CA LEU A 25 -7.57 4.19 -4.95
C LEU A 25 -7.92 5.03 -3.72
N TYR A 26 -8.75 4.50 -2.81
CA TYR A 26 -9.10 5.18 -1.57
C TYR A 26 -7.87 5.48 -0.72
N THR A 27 -6.98 4.50 -0.53
CA THR A 27 -5.74 4.72 0.23
C THR A 27 -4.82 5.74 -0.44
N ALA A 28 -4.67 5.69 -1.76
CA ALA A 28 -3.88 6.65 -2.51
C ALA A 28 -4.42 8.08 -2.36
N VAL A 29 -5.74 8.27 -2.55
CA VAL A 29 -6.40 9.57 -2.37
C VAL A 29 -6.26 10.07 -0.94
N PHE A 30 -6.44 9.19 0.07
CA PHE A 30 -6.27 9.53 1.47
C PHE A 30 -4.85 10.05 1.75
N PHE A 31 -3.81 9.34 1.30
CA PHE A 31 -2.42 9.77 1.50
C PHE A 31 -2.11 11.10 0.80
N VAL A 32 -2.62 11.29 -0.42
CA VAL A 32 -2.46 12.56 -1.16
C VAL A 32 -3.17 13.70 -0.42
N ALA A 33 -4.41 13.50 0.03
CA ALA A 33 -5.18 14.51 0.75
C ALA A 33 -4.48 14.94 2.06
N VAL A 34 -3.97 13.98 2.83
CA VAL A 34 -3.21 14.26 4.06
C VAL A 34 -1.94 15.09 3.75
N LYS A 35 -1.23 14.75 2.67
CA LYS A 35 -0.02 15.49 2.26
C LYS A 35 -0.31 16.89 1.74
N ILE A 36 -1.44 17.10 1.07
CA ILE A 36 -1.86 18.45 0.61
C ILE A 36 -2.23 19.34 1.80
N GLN A 37 -2.96 18.79 2.78
CA GLN A 37 -3.41 19.56 3.95
C GLN A 37 -2.26 19.87 4.92
N ASN A 38 -1.32 18.93 5.09
CA ASN A 38 -0.17 19.03 5.95
C ASN A 38 1.05 18.33 5.33
N PRO A 39 1.91 19.04 4.59
CA PRO A 39 3.11 18.46 3.95
C PRO A 39 4.02 17.72 4.93
N ASN A 40 4.06 18.19 6.19
CA ASN A 40 4.88 17.64 7.28
C ASN A 40 4.12 16.62 8.16
N ALA A 41 2.86 16.31 7.84
CA ALA A 41 2.13 15.31 8.58
C ALA A 41 2.68 13.92 8.29
N VAL A 42 2.84 13.13 9.34
CA VAL A 42 3.05 11.68 9.24
C VAL A 42 1.68 11.03 9.35
N PRO A 43 1.17 10.42 8.26
CA PRO A 43 -0.11 9.72 8.34
C PRO A 43 -0.03 8.58 9.35
N MET A 44 -0.98 8.54 10.28
CA MET A 44 -1.02 7.53 11.34
C MET A 44 -2.37 6.78 11.34
N PRO A 45 -2.65 5.97 10.30
CA PRO A 45 -3.82 5.13 10.27
C PRO A 45 -3.78 4.17 11.48
N PHE A 46 -4.92 4.04 12.17
CA PHE A 46 -5.04 3.21 13.37
C PHE A 46 -4.06 3.56 14.51
N GLY A 47 -3.48 4.77 14.49
CA GLY A 47 -2.53 5.24 15.50
C GLY A 47 -1.07 4.79 15.29
N PHE A 48 -0.76 4.19 14.14
CA PHE A 48 0.60 3.80 13.73
C PHE A 48 1.05 4.60 12.52
N GLY A 49 2.29 5.03 12.52
CA GLY A 49 2.91 5.76 11.41
C GLY A 49 4.28 5.20 11.06
N ALA A 50 4.77 5.58 9.89
CA ALA A 50 6.13 5.28 9.47
C ALA A 50 6.81 6.54 8.94
N SER A 51 8.11 6.67 9.20
CA SER A 51 8.93 7.78 8.74
C SER A 51 10.28 7.29 8.26
N LEU A 52 10.82 7.97 7.26
CA LEU A 52 12.14 7.69 6.73
C LEU A 52 13.18 8.55 7.47
N VAL A 53 14.26 7.94 7.94
CA VAL A 53 15.36 8.63 8.60
C VAL A 53 16.27 9.27 7.54
N LEU A 54 16.41 10.58 7.61
CA LEU A 54 17.17 11.35 6.61
C LEU A 54 18.54 11.78 7.09
N SER A 55 18.86 11.65 8.39
CA SER A 55 20.13 12.06 9.00
C SER A 55 20.63 11.03 10.00
N GLY A 56 21.92 11.09 10.32
CA GLY A 56 22.56 10.20 11.30
C GLY A 56 22.48 10.71 12.74
N SER A 57 21.58 11.64 13.07
CA SER A 57 21.51 12.23 14.44
C SER A 57 21.18 11.21 15.55
N MET A 58 20.65 10.05 15.19
CA MET A 58 20.29 8.96 16.12
C MET A 58 21.22 7.75 16.00
N GLU A 59 22.37 7.90 15.35
CA GLU A 59 23.37 6.84 15.29
C GLU A 59 23.98 6.59 16.68
N PRO A 60 24.38 5.35 17.00
CA PRO A 60 24.36 4.17 16.13
C PRO A 60 23.03 3.40 16.12
N GLU A 61 22.07 3.76 16.99
CA GLU A 61 20.85 2.98 17.15
C GLU A 61 19.94 3.08 15.92
N ILE A 62 19.79 4.27 15.34
CA ILE A 62 18.96 4.49 14.16
C ILE A 62 19.79 5.23 13.12
N SER A 63 20.00 4.60 11.97
CA SER A 63 20.87 5.12 10.92
C SER A 63 20.08 5.78 9.79
N THR A 64 20.78 6.59 8.99
CA THR A 64 20.23 7.16 7.76
C THR A 64 19.71 6.04 6.86
N ASP A 65 18.57 6.28 6.20
CA ASP A 65 17.83 5.33 5.38
C ASP A 65 17.09 4.22 6.14
N ASP A 66 17.11 4.21 7.46
CA ASP A 66 16.21 3.34 8.21
C ASP A 66 14.74 3.79 8.02
N LEU A 67 13.84 2.83 7.90
CA LEU A 67 12.41 3.07 8.00
C LEU A 67 11.98 2.82 9.44
N VAL A 68 11.58 3.88 10.13
CA VAL A 68 11.15 3.81 11.53
C VAL A 68 9.62 3.76 11.63
N PHE A 69 9.14 2.98 12.58
CA PHE A 69 7.73 2.92 12.94
C PHE A 69 7.50 3.66 14.23
N VAL A 70 6.42 4.41 14.27
CA VAL A 70 6.00 5.18 15.45
C VAL A 70 4.54 4.87 15.77
N LYS A 71 4.20 4.92 17.04
CA LYS A 71 2.81 4.83 17.51
C LYS A 71 2.38 6.16 18.13
N LYS A 72 1.06 6.44 18.10
CA LYS A 72 0.49 7.62 18.75
C LYS A 72 0.97 7.72 20.20
N PRO A 73 1.40 8.92 20.66
CA PRO A 73 1.98 9.07 21.99
C PRO A 73 0.93 8.74 23.08
N GLY A 74 1.37 7.96 24.06
CA GLY A 74 0.69 7.77 25.34
C GLY A 74 1.38 8.57 26.43
N LYS A 75 1.67 7.93 27.58
CA LYS A 75 2.48 8.52 28.65
C LYS A 75 3.95 8.53 28.21
N LEU A 76 4.51 9.72 28.02
CA LEU A 76 5.92 9.91 27.64
C LEU A 76 6.83 9.78 28.83
N GLN A 77 8.02 9.20 28.62
CA GLN A 77 9.06 9.02 29.64
C GLN A 77 10.42 9.49 29.10
N VAL A 78 11.29 9.86 30.01
CA VAL A 78 12.71 10.12 29.69
C VAL A 78 13.33 8.84 29.15
N GLY A 79 14.05 8.96 28.03
CA GLY A 79 14.59 7.81 27.27
C GLY A 79 13.76 7.40 26.06
N ASP A 80 12.47 7.77 25.99
CA ASP A 80 11.66 7.51 24.79
C ASP A 80 12.24 8.24 23.57
N VAL A 81 12.31 7.55 22.44
CA VAL A 81 12.61 8.19 21.16
C VAL A 81 11.30 8.66 20.55
N VAL A 82 11.19 9.95 20.26
CA VAL A 82 9.96 10.57 19.80
C VAL A 82 10.14 11.24 18.44
N LEU A 83 9.12 11.10 17.61
CA LEU A 83 8.98 11.88 16.38
C LEU A 83 8.13 13.11 16.69
N TYR A 84 8.66 14.30 16.45
CA TYR A 84 7.98 15.55 16.76
C TYR A 84 8.14 16.55 15.60
N ASN A 85 7.24 17.55 15.56
CA ASN A 85 7.23 18.59 14.53
C ASN A 85 7.89 19.86 15.05
N THR A 86 8.88 20.37 14.33
CA THR A 86 9.56 21.65 14.62
C THR A 86 8.99 22.85 13.87
N GLY A 87 7.80 22.73 13.27
CA GLY A 87 7.17 23.78 12.43
C GLY A 87 7.57 23.75 10.96
N GLY A 88 8.67 23.08 10.60
CA GLY A 88 9.13 22.96 9.20
C GLY A 88 9.54 21.53 8.81
N SER A 89 9.87 20.72 9.79
CA SER A 89 10.32 19.34 9.58
C SER A 89 9.93 18.44 10.75
N CYS A 90 9.89 17.14 10.49
CA CYS A 90 9.76 16.13 11.53
C CYS A 90 11.17 15.69 11.98
N VAL A 91 11.39 15.66 13.28
CA VAL A 91 12.65 15.28 13.91
C VAL A 91 12.40 14.06 14.79
N LEU A 92 13.34 13.11 14.77
CA LEU A 92 13.32 11.90 15.61
C LEU A 92 14.49 11.98 16.58
N HIS A 93 14.22 12.24 17.86
CA HIS A 93 15.25 12.34 18.91
C HIS A 93 14.79 11.73 20.22
N ARG A 94 15.71 11.50 21.14
CA ARG A 94 15.46 10.90 22.46
C ARG A 94 15.13 11.97 23.49
N ILE A 95 14.11 11.72 24.30
CA ILE A 95 13.75 12.60 25.43
C ILE A 95 14.83 12.53 26.50
N THR A 96 15.43 13.67 26.82
CA THR A 96 16.41 13.82 27.91
C THR A 96 15.78 14.40 29.17
N LYS A 97 14.74 15.25 29.03
CA LYS A 97 14.07 15.89 30.17
C LYS A 97 12.58 16.07 29.90
N ILE A 98 11.78 15.91 30.92
CA ILE A 98 10.35 16.25 30.93
C ILE A 98 10.09 17.17 32.14
N ASP A 99 9.53 18.36 31.88
CA ASP A 99 9.18 19.34 32.90
C ASP A 99 7.72 19.80 32.64
N GLY A 100 6.79 19.22 33.40
CA GLY A 100 5.36 19.43 33.13
C GLY A 100 4.95 19.07 31.72
N ASP A 101 4.57 20.08 30.93
CA ASP A 101 4.17 19.94 29.53
C ASP A 101 5.32 20.19 28.54
N ILE A 102 6.49 20.56 29.05
CA ILE A 102 7.68 20.86 28.23
C ILE A 102 8.59 19.65 28.17
N ILE A 103 9.12 19.38 26.98
CA ILE A 103 10.06 18.29 26.71
C ILE A 103 11.35 18.87 26.15
N THR A 104 12.48 18.31 26.57
CA THR A 104 13.77 18.49 25.91
C THR A 104 14.20 17.16 25.33
N THR A 105 14.70 17.19 24.10
CA THR A 105 15.20 16.02 23.39
C THR A 105 16.64 16.23 22.96
N LYS A 106 17.30 15.14 22.55
CA LYS A 106 18.64 15.17 22.01
C LYS A 106 18.81 14.00 21.03
N GLY A 107 19.45 14.24 19.90
CA GLY A 107 19.90 13.16 19.03
C GLY A 107 21.04 12.38 19.68
N ASP A 108 21.03 11.06 19.57
CA ASP A 108 22.02 10.19 20.23
C ASP A 108 23.46 10.52 19.78
N ALA A 109 23.63 10.91 18.50
CA ALA A 109 24.91 11.35 17.95
C ALA A 109 25.18 12.86 18.09
N ASN A 110 24.25 13.64 18.61
CA ASN A 110 24.41 15.09 18.74
C ASN A 110 25.20 15.44 20.05
N ASN A 111 25.89 16.56 20.02
CA ASN A 111 26.61 17.07 21.22
C ASN A 111 25.74 17.98 22.09
N THR A 112 24.65 18.54 21.52
CA THR A 112 23.81 19.53 22.22
C THR A 112 22.35 19.05 22.24
N GLU A 113 21.64 19.48 23.30
CA GLU A 113 20.18 19.28 23.39
C GLU A 113 19.44 20.21 22.45
N ASP A 114 18.24 19.77 22.06
CA ASP A 114 17.32 20.58 21.27
C ASP A 114 16.68 21.66 22.15
N LYS A 115 16.10 22.68 21.50
CA LYS A 115 15.29 23.66 22.20
C LYS A 115 14.04 22.99 22.82
N PRO A 116 13.71 23.31 24.10
CA PRO A 116 12.51 22.77 24.72
C PRO A 116 11.24 23.10 23.92
N PHE A 117 10.30 22.16 23.87
CA PHE A 117 9.03 22.30 23.14
C PHE A 117 7.87 21.62 23.89
N SER A 118 6.62 21.93 23.52
CA SER A 118 5.44 21.32 24.15
C SER A 118 5.23 19.87 23.73
N LYS A 119 4.76 19.04 24.66
CA LYS A 119 4.35 17.64 24.40
C LYS A 119 3.37 17.51 23.23
N SER A 120 2.57 18.53 22.98
CA SER A 120 1.59 18.55 21.87
C SER A 120 2.26 18.49 20.50
N ALA A 121 3.54 18.84 20.37
CA ALA A 121 4.30 18.74 19.12
C ALA A 121 4.74 17.30 18.81
N VAL A 122 4.64 16.37 19.78
CA VAL A 122 5.01 14.96 19.59
C VAL A 122 3.95 14.27 18.73
N LEU A 123 4.38 13.78 17.58
CA LEU A 123 3.54 13.06 16.63
C LEU A 123 3.45 11.57 17.01
N GLY A 124 4.56 10.98 17.48
CA GLY A 124 4.59 9.56 17.81
C GLY A 124 5.81 9.15 18.60
N VAL A 125 5.72 7.97 19.22
CA VAL A 125 6.82 7.31 19.94
C VAL A 125 7.33 6.17 19.08
N TYR A 126 8.65 6.08 18.93
CA TYR A 126 9.35 5.02 18.21
C TYR A 126 9.04 3.64 18.81
N ILE A 127 8.80 2.66 17.95
CA ILE A 127 8.51 1.29 18.35
C ILE A 127 9.36 0.24 17.62
N GLY A 128 10.09 0.66 16.59
CA GLY A 128 10.95 -0.25 15.83
C GLY A 128 11.35 0.31 14.48
N LYS A 129 12.25 -0.40 13.79
CA LYS A 129 12.77 0.02 12.49
C LYS A 129 12.98 -1.18 11.54
N ILE A 130 13.01 -0.89 10.25
CA ILE A 130 13.56 -1.75 9.21
C ILE A 130 14.88 -1.12 8.75
N PRO A 131 16.03 -1.75 9.01
CA PRO A 131 17.32 -1.23 8.58
C PRO A 131 17.36 -1.05 7.05
N SER A 132 17.86 0.09 6.60
CA SER A 132 17.89 0.45 5.15
C SER A 132 16.54 0.35 4.42
N GLY A 133 15.41 0.32 5.14
CA GLY A 133 14.06 0.23 4.56
C GLY A 133 13.73 1.36 3.60
N GLY A 134 14.36 2.51 3.76
CA GLY A 134 14.24 3.63 2.84
C GLY A 134 14.74 3.34 1.43
N LYS A 135 15.76 2.50 1.28
CA LYS A 135 16.24 2.06 -0.04
C LYS A 135 15.17 1.27 -0.78
N ILE A 136 14.47 0.39 -0.06
CA ILE A 136 13.36 -0.40 -0.60
C ILE A 136 12.22 0.52 -1.01
N ILE A 137 11.82 1.45 -0.14
CA ILE A 137 10.75 2.41 -0.43
C ILE A 137 11.08 3.22 -1.67
N ARG A 138 12.28 3.81 -1.75
CA ARG A 138 12.70 4.57 -2.92
C ARG A 138 12.71 3.73 -4.21
N PHE A 139 13.11 2.46 -4.12
CA PHE A 139 13.08 1.56 -5.27
C PHE A 139 11.65 1.29 -5.75
N VAL A 140 10.74 0.90 -4.85
CA VAL A 140 9.35 0.56 -5.23
C VAL A 140 8.49 1.78 -5.58
N THR A 141 8.86 2.98 -5.10
CA THR A 141 8.18 4.23 -5.43
C THR A 141 8.83 4.97 -6.61
N ASN A 142 9.94 4.45 -7.14
CA ASN A 142 10.59 5.02 -8.32
C ASN A 142 9.61 5.03 -9.50
N PRO A 143 9.31 6.20 -10.13
CA PRO A 143 8.34 6.31 -11.19
C PRO A 143 8.52 5.31 -12.35
N PRO A 144 9.74 5.07 -12.90
CA PRO A 144 9.95 4.04 -13.91
C PRO A 144 9.54 2.64 -13.45
N PHE A 145 9.83 2.26 -12.21
CA PHE A 145 9.45 0.95 -11.68
C PHE A 145 7.92 0.82 -11.55
N VAL A 146 7.26 1.83 -10.99
CA VAL A 146 5.80 1.86 -10.86
C VAL A 146 5.15 1.77 -12.24
N MET A 147 5.62 2.55 -13.21
CA MET A 147 5.09 2.50 -14.58
C MET A 147 5.29 1.14 -15.24
N ALA A 148 6.45 0.50 -15.06
CA ALA A 148 6.71 -0.84 -15.58
C ALA A 148 5.73 -1.88 -14.99
N VAL A 149 5.50 -1.84 -13.67
CA VAL A 149 4.54 -2.73 -13.00
C VAL A 149 3.11 -2.50 -13.52
N VAL A 150 2.68 -1.25 -13.63
CA VAL A 150 1.35 -0.91 -14.17
C VAL A 150 1.21 -1.41 -15.60
N PHE A 151 2.22 -1.19 -16.44
CA PHE A 151 2.22 -1.66 -17.83
C PHE A 151 2.12 -3.19 -17.91
N LEU A 152 2.89 -3.92 -17.10
CA LEU A 152 2.84 -5.38 -17.04
C LEU A 152 1.46 -5.90 -16.60
N LEU A 153 0.85 -5.26 -15.60
CA LEU A 153 -0.50 -5.61 -15.14
C LEU A 153 -1.55 -5.35 -16.23
N MET A 154 -1.45 -4.24 -16.94
CA MET A 154 -2.33 -3.94 -18.07
C MET A 154 -2.15 -4.96 -19.21
N ALA A 155 -0.91 -5.27 -19.59
CA ALA A 155 -0.63 -6.27 -20.61
C ALA A 155 -1.18 -7.66 -20.22
N ALA A 156 -0.98 -8.08 -18.97
CA ALA A 156 -1.53 -9.33 -18.45
C ALA A 156 -3.07 -9.35 -18.50
N ALA A 157 -3.72 -8.26 -18.14
CA ALA A 157 -5.19 -8.13 -18.20
C ALA A 157 -5.71 -8.22 -19.64
N VAL A 158 -5.04 -7.56 -20.60
CA VAL A 158 -5.37 -7.62 -22.01
C VAL A 158 -5.20 -9.04 -22.57
N ILE A 159 -4.07 -9.68 -22.27
CA ILE A 159 -3.81 -11.07 -22.70
C ILE A 159 -4.87 -12.01 -22.12
N TRP A 160 -5.21 -11.87 -20.85
CA TRP A 160 -6.25 -12.68 -20.22
C TRP A 160 -7.60 -12.49 -20.89
N MET A 161 -7.97 -11.26 -21.24
CA MET A 161 -9.21 -10.93 -21.95
C MET A 161 -9.26 -11.59 -23.35
N PHE A 162 -8.15 -11.55 -24.10
CA PHE A 162 -8.05 -12.20 -25.42
C PHE A 162 -8.15 -13.72 -25.31
N VAL A 163 -7.48 -14.33 -24.33
CA VAL A 163 -7.53 -15.78 -24.11
C VAL A 163 -8.96 -16.24 -23.77
N GLU A 164 -9.66 -15.47 -22.94
CA GLU A 164 -11.03 -15.80 -22.53
C GLU A 164 -12.01 -15.67 -23.71
N ASP A 165 -11.91 -14.58 -24.50
CA ASP A 165 -12.73 -14.40 -25.73
C ASP A 165 -12.49 -15.53 -26.73
N HIS A 166 -11.25 -15.94 -26.92
CA HIS A 166 -10.91 -17.06 -27.80
C HIS A 166 -11.46 -18.41 -27.30
N ARG A 167 -11.45 -18.64 -26.01
CA ARG A 167 -12.06 -19.83 -25.40
C ARG A 167 -13.58 -19.86 -25.56
N GLU A 168 -14.24 -18.71 -25.37
CA GLU A 168 -15.70 -18.62 -25.55
C GLU A 168 -16.11 -18.84 -27.03
N ARG A 169 -15.36 -18.25 -27.98
CA ARG A 169 -15.60 -18.49 -29.42
C ARG A 169 -15.48 -19.96 -29.81
N LYS A 170 -14.41 -20.63 -29.36
CA LYS A 170 -14.24 -22.08 -29.62
C LYS A 170 -15.40 -22.92 -29.09
N LYS A 171 -15.90 -22.61 -27.89
CA LYS A 171 -17.08 -23.29 -27.32
C LYS A 171 -18.35 -23.05 -28.13
N LEU A 172 -18.52 -21.82 -28.58
CA LEU A 172 -19.68 -21.46 -29.42
C LEU A 172 -19.66 -22.20 -30.75
N ASP A 173 -18.49 -22.30 -31.37
CA ASP A 173 -18.31 -22.99 -32.65
C ASP A 173 -18.54 -24.52 -32.53
N SER A 174 -18.05 -25.12 -31.41
CA SER A 174 -18.34 -26.55 -31.17
C SER A 174 -19.80 -26.83 -30.91
N ILE A 175 -20.52 -25.95 -30.19
CA ILE A 175 -21.98 -26.10 -29.98
C ILE A 175 -22.76 -25.93 -31.30
N LYS A 176 -22.36 -24.98 -32.16
CA LYS A 176 -22.97 -24.79 -33.46
C LYS A 176 -22.81 -26.02 -34.36
N ALA A 177 -21.61 -26.59 -34.41
CA ALA A 177 -21.32 -27.81 -35.15
C ALA A 177 -22.17 -29.01 -34.66
N GLU A 178 -22.35 -29.15 -33.35
CA GLU A 178 -23.18 -30.19 -32.75
C GLU A 178 -24.68 -29.99 -33.11
N ILE A 179 -25.17 -28.77 -33.06
CA ILE A 179 -26.56 -28.45 -33.47
C ILE A 179 -26.78 -28.78 -34.95
N GLU A 180 -25.79 -28.49 -35.80
CA GLU A 180 -25.89 -28.74 -37.23
C GLU A 180 -25.90 -30.25 -37.53
N SER A 181 -25.09 -31.03 -36.83
CA SER A 181 -25.11 -32.50 -36.95
C SER A 181 -26.46 -33.11 -36.51
N ILE A 182 -27.02 -32.64 -35.39
CA ILE A 182 -28.33 -33.09 -34.89
C ILE A 182 -29.47 -32.72 -35.89
N LYS A 183 -29.39 -31.55 -36.52
CA LYS A 183 -30.37 -31.15 -37.53
C LYS A 183 -30.32 -32.05 -38.77
N ALA A 184 -29.10 -32.37 -39.23
CA ALA A 184 -28.93 -33.27 -40.38
C ALA A 184 -29.46 -34.69 -40.08
N GLU A 185 -29.18 -35.22 -38.88
CA GLU A 185 -29.71 -36.51 -38.45
C GLU A 185 -31.25 -36.53 -38.38
N ASN A 186 -31.83 -35.46 -37.82
CA ASN A 186 -33.28 -35.33 -37.77
C ASN A 186 -33.93 -35.22 -39.14
N GLU A 187 -33.29 -34.58 -40.11
CA GLU A 187 -33.79 -34.53 -41.52
C GLU A 187 -33.70 -35.91 -42.19
N GLU A 188 -32.66 -36.69 -41.96
CA GLU A 188 -32.57 -38.06 -42.46
C GLU A 188 -33.63 -38.96 -41.87
N LEU A 189 -33.90 -38.85 -40.58
CA LEU A 189 -34.98 -39.62 -39.91
C LEU A 189 -36.39 -39.28 -40.48
N ARG A 190 -36.64 -37.99 -40.75
CA ARG A 190 -37.89 -37.54 -41.36
C ARG A 190 -38.10 -38.07 -42.80
N LYS A 191 -37.03 -38.30 -43.54
CA LYS A 191 -37.13 -38.85 -44.91
C LYS A 191 -37.35 -40.37 -44.92
N LYS A 192 -37.11 -41.06 -43.80
CA LYS A 192 -37.30 -42.51 -43.64
C LYS A 192 -38.67 -42.90 -43.08
N LEU A 193 -39.47 -41.93 -42.63
CA LEU A 193 -40.86 -42.07 -42.18
C LEU A 193 -41.82 -41.68 -43.31
#